data_bd70347483a8fbbd429402ca8fcf4cf1
#
_entry.id   bd70347483a8fbbd429402ca8fcf4cf1
#
_cell.length_a   1.000
_cell.length_b   1.000
_cell.length_c   1.000
_cell.angle_alpha   90.00
_cell.angle_beta   90.00
_cell.angle_gamma   90.00
#
_symmetry.space_group_name_H-M   'P 1'
#
loop_
_entity.id
_entity.type
_entity.pdbx_description
1 polymer ?
#
loop_
_entity_poly.entity_id
_entity_poly.type
_entity_poly.pdbx_seq_one_letter_code
_entity_poly.pdbx_strand_id
1 'polypeptide(L)'
;VKTQQIIINFLTPYSVVGSDKHDSLSLDMARKSMTLLQNKNGILPLERGGKVIAVMGPNANDSVMQWGNYNGTPKRTITILDGIRSAMGKDDKLIYEQGCSWVERKLIHSVFSQCKSENGPGFSARYWNNTEFKGEPAATAQLSTPFHLCTSGATVFAPGVNLTDFSAVYQSVFTPRESGDVVFDFYCYGSVKLLVDGKEVKNFTNKHGSRPQAHGMRVEAGKSYDIEIRFQYFASDAQLNFDIGFKEECDIQRSVTKVKDADIVIFAGGISPQLEGEEMGVDLPGFKRGDRTDIELPAVQREMIKALHDAGKKVIFVNCSGSPIAMEAETEHCQAILQAWYPGQSGGKAVAEVLFGDYNPAGRLPVTFYRSLSQLPDFEDYNMAGHTYRFFKGEPLFSFGYGLSYTTFKYGKMKLDSSVKVGETAKITVPVTNTGSRDGEEVVQVYLKKNGETDGPIKTLRAFKRVRIPAGKTVKVELELTPKQLEWWDNTTNTMRTMQNTFDVLVGGSSQEKDLQKKTLKLL
;
A
#
# COMPACT_ATOMS: atom_id res chain seq x y z
N VAL A 1 -27.86 -8.42 -21.03
CA VAL A 1 -26.91 -8.52 -19.88
C VAL A 1 -26.52 -7.13 -19.40
N LYS A 2 -26.07 -6.21 -20.29
CA LYS A 2 -25.68 -4.82 -19.90
C LYS A 2 -26.84 -4.01 -19.30
N THR A 3 -28.07 -4.20 -19.80
CA THR A 3 -29.24 -3.44 -19.34
C THR A 3 -29.71 -3.89 -17.95
N GLN A 4 -29.61 -5.17 -17.62
CA GLN A 4 -29.93 -5.68 -16.27
C GLN A 4 -28.93 -5.19 -15.22
N GLN A 5 -27.64 -5.08 -15.56
CA GLN A 5 -26.60 -4.58 -14.65
C GLN A 5 -26.77 -3.09 -14.33
N ILE A 6 -27.19 -2.30 -15.31
CA ILE A 6 -27.51 -0.88 -15.12
C ILE A 6 -28.74 -0.71 -14.19
N ILE A 7 -29.78 -1.52 -14.34
CA ILE A 7 -30.97 -1.46 -13.48
C ILE A 7 -30.63 -1.86 -12.03
N ILE A 8 -29.77 -2.87 -11.82
CA ILE A 8 -29.34 -3.27 -10.47
C ILE A 8 -28.57 -2.15 -9.79
N ASN A 9 -27.70 -1.44 -10.50
CA ASN A 9 -26.96 -0.31 -9.94
C ASN A 9 -27.85 0.87 -9.54
N PHE A 10 -28.93 1.14 -10.27
CA PHE A 10 -29.91 2.17 -9.92
C PHE A 10 -30.76 1.81 -8.68
N LEU A 11 -30.91 0.53 -8.37
CA LEU A 11 -31.67 0.04 -7.20
C LEU A 11 -30.81 -0.17 -5.96
N THR A 12 -29.49 0.00 -6.07
CA THR A 12 -28.59 -0.15 -4.92
C THR A 12 -28.63 1.10 -4.06
N PRO A 13 -29.15 1.06 -2.83
CA PRO A 13 -29.23 2.25 -1.99
C PRO A 13 -27.82 2.71 -1.55
N TYR A 14 -27.66 4.01 -1.37
CA TYR A 14 -26.36 4.60 -0.93
C TYR A 14 -25.87 4.02 0.41
N SER A 15 -26.77 3.54 1.27
CA SER A 15 -26.41 2.87 2.54
C SER A 15 -25.53 1.62 2.39
N VAL A 16 -25.41 1.07 1.17
CA VAL A 16 -24.49 -0.04 0.87
C VAL A 16 -23.03 0.43 0.87
N VAL A 17 -22.79 1.71 0.53
CA VAL A 17 -21.44 2.30 0.51
C VAL A 17 -20.89 2.37 1.93
N GLY A 18 -19.73 1.75 2.16
CA GLY A 18 -19.08 1.69 3.47
C GLY A 18 -19.94 0.98 4.52
N SER A 19 -20.72 -0.03 4.12
CA SER A 19 -21.45 -0.91 5.05
C SER A 19 -20.48 -1.84 5.79
N ASP A 20 -20.89 -2.39 6.94
CA ASP A 20 -20.10 -3.35 7.73
C ASP A 20 -19.67 -4.58 6.91
N LYS A 21 -20.51 -4.98 5.94
CA LYS A 21 -20.17 -6.05 5.00
C LYS A 21 -19.00 -5.66 4.10
N HIS A 22 -18.97 -4.42 3.61
CA HIS A 22 -17.86 -3.92 2.79
C HIS A 22 -16.59 -3.69 3.62
N ASP A 23 -16.71 -3.23 4.86
CA ASP A 23 -15.59 -3.15 5.79
C ASP A 23 -14.96 -4.52 6.06
N SER A 24 -15.82 -5.54 6.27
CA SER A 24 -15.36 -6.93 6.46
C SER A 24 -14.67 -7.47 5.20
N LEU A 25 -15.18 -7.16 4.01
CA LEU A 25 -14.57 -7.55 2.74
C LEU A 25 -13.24 -6.84 2.52
N SER A 26 -13.15 -5.53 2.83
CA SER A 26 -11.91 -4.76 2.77
C SER A 26 -10.81 -5.37 3.65
N LEU A 27 -11.17 -5.74 4.89
CA LEU A 27 -10.24 -6.41 5.80
C LEU A 27 -9.80 -7.78 5.28
N ASP A 28 -10.72 -8.59 4.75
CA ASP A 28 -10.41 -9.91 4.18
C ASP A 28 -9.46 -9.80 2.98
N MET A 29 -9.69 -8.83 2.10
CA MET A 29 -8.81 -8.56 0.96
C MET A 29 -7.42 -8.09 1.42
N ALA A 30 -7.35 -7.18 2.39
CA ALA A 30 -6.09 -6.73 2.97
C ALA A 30 -5.29 -7.91 3.56
N ARG A 31 -5.91 -8.76 4.38
CA ARG A 31 -5.28 -9.97 4.94
C ARG A 31 -4.72 -10.89 3.86
N LYS A 32 -5.53 -11.16 2.83
CA LYS A 32 -5.18 -12.09 1.75
C LYS A 32 -4.07 -11.58 0.85
N SER A 33 -3.86 -10.27 0.75
CA SER A 33 -2.80 -9.66 -0.04
C SER A 33 -1.46 -9.56 0.71
N MET A 34 -1.45 -9.56 2.05
CA MET A 34 -0.22 -9.48 2.84
C MET A 34 0.76 -10.58 2.45
N THR A 35 1.95 -10.17 2.03
CA THR A 35 2.99 -11.08 1.53
C THR A 35 4.22 -10.99 2.44
N LEU A 36 4.45 -12.04 3.23
CA LEU A 36 5.63 -12.12 4.09
C LEU A 36 6.84 -12.50 3.23
N LEU A 37 7.82 -11.60 3.12
CA LEU A 37 9.01 -11.78 2.27
C LEU A 37 10.19 -12.35 3.04
N GLN A 38 10.31 -12.03 4.32
CA GLN A 38 11.41 -12.48 5.18
C GLN A 38 10.91 -12.66 6.61
N ASN A 39 11.43 -13.71 7.30
CA ASN A 39 11.17 -13.98 8.71
C ASN A 39 12.36 -14.72 9.32
N LYS A 40 13.45 -14.01 9.61
CA LYS A 40 14.67 -14.58 10.19
C LYS A 40 14.41 -15.09 11.60
N ASN A 41 14.87 -16.29 11.86
CA ASN A 41 14.75 -16.96 13.17
C ASN A 41 13.31 -17.03 13.72
N GLY A 42 12.30 -16.91 12.84
CA GLY A 42 10.90 -16.96 13.25
C GLY A 42 10.51 -15.85 14.22
N ILE A 43 11.05 -14.62 14.03
CA ILE A 43 10.70 -13.46 14.89
C ILE A 43 9.20 -13.15 14.82
N LEU A 44 8.57 -13.39 13.68
CA LEU A 44 7.13 -13.33 13.53
C LEU A 44 6.52 -14.72 13.63
N PRO A 45 5.33 -14.87 14.23
CA PRO A 45 4.52 -13.83 14.85
C PRO A 45 5.09 -13.33 16.18
N LEU A 46 4.84 -12.05 16.49
CA LEU A 46 5.22 -11.44 17.74
C LEU A 46 4.41 -12.03 18.91
N GLU A 47 5.10 -12.32 19.99
CA GLU A 47 4.46 -12.66 21.26
C GLU A 47 3.95 -11.39 21.96
N ARG A 48 2.78 -11.46 22.58
CA ARG A 48 2.19 -10.40 23.37
C ARG A 48 2.60 -10.52 24.84
N GLY A 49 2.77 -9.39 25.50
CA GLY A 49 2.97 -9.27 26.94
C GLY A 49 4.39 -8.90 27.35
N GLY A 50 4.52 -7.75 27.99
CA GLY A 50 5.75 -7.24 28.58
C GLY A 50 6.80 -6.75 27.59
N LYS A 51 6.44 -6.49 26.32
CA LYS A 51 7.33 -5.96 25.30
C LYS A 51 7.23 -4.44 25.19
N VAL A 52 8.35 -3.80 24.88
CA VAL A 52 8.39 -2.42 24.43
C VAL A 52 8.51 -2.43 22.92
N ILE A 53 7.46 -2.01 22.24
CA ILE A 53 7.38 -1.99 20.77
C ILE A 53 7.43 -0.55 20.30
N ALA A 54 8.42 -0.20 19.49
CA ALA A 54 8.45 1.06 18.77
C ALA A 54 7.81 0.90 17.41
N VAL A 55 6.96 1.86 17.02
CA VAL A 55 6.41 1.97 15.66
C VAL A 55 6.98 3.24 15.05
N MET A 56 7.64 3.10 13.92
CA MET A 56 8.35 4.18 13.24
C MET A 56 8.01 4.22 11.74
N GLY A 57 8.47 5.25 11.07
CA GLY A 57 8.40 5.40 9.61
C GLY A 57 7.26 6.27 9.11
N PRO A 58 7.38 6.76 7.87
CA PRO A 58 6.44 7.74 7.29
C PRO A 58 5.02 7.18 7.10
N ASN A 59 4.89 5.85 6.93
CA ASN A 59 3.60 5.20 6.68
C ASN A 59 2.94 4.67 7.96
N ALA A 60 3.57 4.85 9.12
CA ALA A 60 3.08 4.29 10.38
C ALA A 60 1.70 4.85 10.77
N ASN A 61 1.53 6.16 10.67
CA ASN A 61 0.31 6.86 11.07
C ASN A 61 -0.35 7.63 9.91
N ASP A 62 -0.04 7.25 8.67
CA ASP A 62 -0.66 7.83 7.49
C ASP A 62 -1.89 7.02 7.07
N SER A 63 -3.06 7.66 7.09
CA SER A 63 -4.32 7.04 6.67
C SER A 63 -4.52 7.08 5.15
N VAL A 64 -4.03 8.13 4.48
CA VAL A 64 -4.28 8.38 3.05
C VAL A 64 -3.42 7.48 2.17
N MET A 65 -2.16 7.26 2.56
CA MET A 65 -1.26 6.36 1.84
C MET A 65 -1.88 4.97 1.62
N GLN A 66 -2.65 4.48 2.59
CA GLN A 66 -3.24 3.14 2.53
C GLN A 66 -4.29 2.98 1.43
N TRP A 67 -4.92 4.05 0.96
CA TRP A 67 -6.04 3.97 0.02
C TRP A 67 -5.59 3.65 -1.41
N GLY A 68 -4.33 3.94 -1.75
CA GLY A 68 -3.83 3.82 -3.13
C GLY A 68 -4.24 5.00 -4.00
N ASN A 69 -4.00 4.87 -5.31
CA ASN A 69 -4.40 5.86 -6.30
C ASN A 69 -5.88 5.66 -6.69
N TYR A 70 -6.54 6.70 -7.22
CA TYR A 70 -7.93 6.67 -7.68
C TYR A 70 -8.92 6.14 -6.62
N ASN A 71 -8.69 6.53 -5.38
CA ASN A 71 -9.50 6.10 -4.25
C ASN A 71 -10.74 6.97 -4.04
N GLY A 72 -11.74 6.42 -3.36
CA GLY A 72 -12.76 7.20 -2.66
C GLY A 72 -12.34 7.44 -1.22
N THR A 73 -13.04 8.33 -0.51
CA THR A 73 -12.79 8.59 0.91
C THR A 73 -13.58 7.61 1.78
N PRO A 74 -12.92 6.72 2.53
CA PRO A 74 -13.61 5.79 3.42
C PRO A 74 -14.14 6.50 4.67
N LYS A 75 -15.18 5.95 5.28
CA LYS A 75 -15.75 6.47 6.54
C LYS A 75 -14.75 6.47 7.69
N ARG A 76 -13.83 5.50 7.70
CA ARG A 76 -12.80 5.31 8.71
C ARG A 76 -11.62 4.56 8.12
N THR A 77 -10.43 4.98 8.49
CA THR A 77 -9.19 4.25 8.19
C THR A 77 -8.52 3.84 9.50
N ILE A 78 -8.04 2.61 9.56
CA ILE A 78 -7.21 2.13 10.67
C ILE A 78 -5.77 2.21 10.21
N THR A 79 -5.00 3.14 10.79
CA THR A 79 -3.57 3.28 10.48
C THR A 79 -2.78 2.06 10.98
N ILE A 80 -1.57 1.85 10.47
CA ILE A 80 -0.70 0.75 10.93
C ILE A 80 -0.42 0.92 12.43
N LEU A 81 -0.17 2.14 12.89
CA LEU A 81 0.00 2.48 14.30
C LEU A 81 -1.22 2.09 15.14
N ASP A 82 -2.43 2.44 14.69
CA ASP A 82 -3.66 2.12 15.41
C ASP A 82 -3.93 0.62 15.45
N GLY A 83 -3.67 -0.07 14.34
CA GLY A 83 -3.78 -1.52 14.27
C GLY A 83 -2.85 -2.22 15.27
N ILE A 84 -1.57 -1.82 15.30
CA ILE A 84 -0.59 -2.35 16.24
C ILE A 84 -0.99 -2.04 17.69
N ARG A 85 -1.34 -0.78 17.99
CA ARG A 85 -1.80 -0.36 19.32
C ARG A 85 -2.97 -1.22 19.81
N SER A 86 -3.92 -1.53 18.92
CA SER A 86 -5.11 -2.32 19.26
C SER A 86 -4.82 -3.81 19.44
N ALA A 87 -3.73 -4.32 18.85
CA ALA A 87 -3.37 -5.74 18.89
C ALA A 87 -2.37 -6.09 20.00
N MET A 88 -1.74 -5.09 20.61
CA MET A 88 -0.77 -5.28 21.71
C MET A 88 -1.40 -5.92 22.94
N GLY A 89 -0.59 -6.64 23.69
CA GLY A 89 -0.98 -7.19 25.00
C GLY A 89 -1.12 -6.07 26.06
N LYS A 90 -1.84 -6.38 27.14
CA LYS A 90 -2.14 -5.40 28.19
C LYS A 90 -0.89 -4.79 28.84
N ASP A 91 0.19 -5.59 28.94
CA ASP A 91 1.45 -5.19 29.58
C ASP A 91 2.51 -4.70 28.59
N ASP A 92 2.18 -4.66 27.29
CA ASP A 92 3.06 -4.12 26.25
C ASP A 92 3.07 -2.59 26.30
N LYS A 93 4.21 -2.00 25.97
CA LYS A 93 4.39 -0.54 25.87
C LYS A 93 4.63 -0.14 24.43
N LEU A 94 3.95 0.93 23.99
CA LEU A 94 4.10 1.50 22.66
C LEU A 94 4.90 2.79 22.70
N ILE A 95 5.92 2.88 21.85
CA ILE A 95 6.63 4.11 21.52
C ILE A 95 6.28 4.45 20.07
N TYR A 96 5.83 5.65 19.80
CA TYR A 96 5.67 6.15 18.43
C TYR A 96 6.69 7.24 18.15
N GLU A 97 7.43 7.09 17.08
CA GLU A 97 8.36 8.08 16.55
C GLU A 97 8.34 7.99 15.02
N GLN A 98 7.90 9.02 14.31
CA GLN A 98 7.91 9.00 12.85
C GLN A 98 9.33 8.82 12.29
N GLY A 99 10.29 9.55 12.82
CA GLY A 99 11.71 9.42 12.57
C GLY A 99 12.18 9.98 11.23
N CYS A 100 11.47 9.72 10.14
CA CYS A 100 11.78 10.26 8.82
C CYS A 100 10.53 10.48 7.97
N SER A 101 10.66 11.27 6.90
CA SER A 101 9.66 11.39 5.85
C SER A 101 9.84 10.30 4.78
N TRP A 102 9.04 10.36 3.69
CA TRP A 102 9.20 9.41 2.58
C TRP A 102 10.53 9.56 1.86
N VAL A 103 10.90 10.79 1.49
CA VAL A 103 12.06 11.06 0.60
C VAL A 103 12.97 12.14 1.16
N GLU A 104 12.40 13.26 1.61
CA GLU A 104 13.17 14.41 2.08
C GLU A 104 13.63 14.23 3.53
N ARG A 105 14.69 14.94 3.92
CA ARG A 105 15.15 15.02 5.32
C ARG A 105 14.38 16.09 6.13
N LYS A 106 13.07 16.17 5.92
CA LYS A 106 12.22 17.15 6.59
C LYS A 106 10.99 16.47 7.14
N LEU A 107 10.67 16.77 8.38
CA LEU A 107 9.47 16.31 9.06
C LEU A 107 8.55 17.50 9.32
N ILE A 108 7.25 17.23 9.29
CA ILE A 108 6.23 18.18 9.78
C ILE A 108 5.58 17.49 10.97
N HIS A 109 5.85 18.03 12.16
CA HIS A 109 5.18 17.61 13.38
C HIS A 109 3.88 18.36 13.52
N SER A 110 2.78 17.69 13.24
CA SER A 110 1.44 18.29 13.36
C SER A 110 1.20 18.87 14.75
N VAL A 111 0.77 20.12 14.76
CA VAL A 111 0.29 20.82 15.94
C VAL A 111 -1.17 21.26 15.79
N PHE A 112 -1.90 20.59 14.91
CA PHE A 112 -3.32 20.82 14.67
C PHE A 112 -4.15 20.78 15.96
N SER A 113 -3.78 19.93 16.92
CA SER A 113 -4.41 19.86 18.23
C SER A 113 -4.27 21.12 19.09
N GLN A 114 -3.43 22.07 18.70
CA GLN A 114 -3.27 23.39 19.34
C GLN A 114 -4.19 24.46 18.69
N CYS A 115 -4.97 24.07 17.68
CA CYS A 115 -6.01 24.87 17.07
C CYS A 115 -7.32 24.68 17.85
N LYS A 116 -8.06 25.76 18.08
CA LYS A 116 -9.34 25.76 18.77
C LYS A 116 -10.28 26.79 18.14
N SER A 117 -11.45 26.34 17.72
CA SER A 117 -12.54 27.22 17.28
C SER A 117 -13.51 27.53 18.42
N GLU A 118 -14.48 28.37 18.17
CA GLU A 118 -15.58 28.66 19.10
C GLU A 118 -16.38 27.39 19.48
N ASN A 119 -16.46 26.41 18.56
CA ASN A 119 -17.23 25.19 18.72
C ASN A 119 -16.42 24.02 19.30
N GLY A 120 -15.13 24.20 19.59
CA GLY A 120 -14.28 23.19 20.20
C GLY A 120 -12.90 23.02 19.53
N PRO A 121 -12.20 21.91 19.79
CA PRO A 121 -10.88 21.65 19.22
C PRO A 121 -10.89 21.61 17.68
N GLY A 122 -9.86 22.18 17.05
CA GLY A 122 -9.69 22.23 15.61
C GLY A 122 -10.40 23.44 14.97
N PHE A 123 -11.03 23.22 13.82
CA PHE A 123 -11.62 24.26 12.99
C PHE A 123 -13.15 24.15 12.94
N SER A 124 -13.86 25.28 13.07
CA SER A 124 -15.25 25.39 12.66
C SER A 124 -15.33 25.61 11.15
N ALA A 125 -16.26 24.94 10.49
CA ALA A 125 -16.46 24.99 9.04
C ALA A 125 -17.88 25.46 8.70
N ARG A 126 -18.00 26.31 7.70
CA ARG A 126 -19.27 26.74 7.09
C ARG A 126 -19.20 26.50 5.60
N TYR A 127 -20.27 25.93 5.03
CA TYR A 127 -20.33 25.55 3.62
C TYR A 127 -21.50 26.22 2.92
N TRP A 128 -21.31 26.63 1.67
CA TRP A 128 -22.34 27.20 0.79
C TRP A 128 -22.44 26.39 -0.49
N ASN A 129 -23.64 26.12 -0.97
CA ASN A 129 -23.90 25.49 -2.26
C ASN A 129 -23.80 26.48 -3.43
N ASN A 130 -22.81 27.35 -3.38
CA ASN A 130 -22.36 28.25 -4.44
C ASN A 130 -20.87 28.58 -4.23
N THR A 131 -20.19 29.08 -5.25
CA THR A 131 -18.77 29.43 -5.19
C THR A 131 -18.49 30.84 -4.65
N GLU A 132 -19.51 31.59 -4.26
CA GLU A 132 -19.42 33.01 -3.94
C GLU A 132 -19.58 33.32 -2.45
N PHE A 133 -19.71 32.29 -1.59
CA PHE A 133 -19.96 32.43 -0.13
C PHE A 133 -21.22 33.23 0.19
N LYS A 134 -22.25 33.19 -0.66
CA LYS A 134 -23.47 33.98 -0.54
C LYS A 134 -24.61 33.23 0.14
N GLY A 135 -25.42 34.00 0.89
CA GLY A 135 -26.59 33.48 1.59
C GLY A 135 -26.26 32.77 2.90
N GLU A 136 -27.26 32.09 3.45
CA GLU A 136 -27.06 31.28 4.65
C GLU A 136 -26.23 30.02 4.31
N PRO A 137 -25.36 29.57 5.21
CA PRO A 137 -24.61 28.33 5.03
C PRO A 137 -25.56 27.12 4.87
N ALA A 138 -25.32 26.30 3.87
CA ALA A 138 -26.06 25.06 3.64
C ALA A 138 -25.72 23.97 4.69
N ALA A 139 -24.52 24.04 5.26
CA ALA A 139 -24.07 23.14 6.32
C ALA A 139 -22.97 23.79 7.19
N THR A 140 -22.82 23.27 8.40
CA THR A 140 -21.72 23.57 9.32
C THR A 140 -21.09 22.26 9.81
N ALA A 141 -19.79 22.29 10.14
CA ALA A 141 -19.09 21.15 10.72
C ALA A 141 -18.00 21.60 11.70
N GLN A 142 -17.56 20.68 12.54
CA GLN A 142 -16.37 20.83 13.39
C GLN A 142 -15.33 19.79 12.94
N LEU A 143 -14.13 20.27 12.58
CA LEU A 143 -13.02 19.43 12.17
C LEU A 143 -11.97 19.41 13.28
N SER A 144 -11.88 18.33 14.03
CA SER A 144 -10.97 18.19 15.18
C SER A 144 -9.62 17.55 14.84
N THR A 145 -9.44 17.13 13.59
CA THR A 145 -8.23 16.51 13.04
C THR A 145 -7.83 17.21 11.74
N PRO A 146 -6.59 17.06 11.26
CA PRO A 146 -6.19 17.54 9.94
C PRO A 146 -7.21 17.20 8.86
N PHE A 147 -7.37 18.05 7.87
CA PHE A 147 -8.40 17.90 6.84
C PHE A 147 -7.99 16.84 5.82
N HIS A 148 -8.92 15.96 5.48
CA HIS A 148 -8.84 14.99 4.39
C HIS A 148 -10.17 14.98 3.65
N LEU A 149 -10.51 16.10 3.01
CA LEU A 149 -11.79 16.31 2.35
C LEU A 149 -11.64 16.10 0.85
N CYS A 150 -12.53 15.30 0.25
CA CYS A 150 -12.50 15.00 -1.17
C CYS A 150 -13.92 14.72 -1.68
N THR A 151 -14.25 15.12 -2.91
CA THR A 151 -15.53 14.76 -3.56
C THR A 151 -15.42 13.54 -4.46
N SER A 152 -14.23 12.99 -4.63
CA SER A 152 -14.02 11.76 -5.39
C SER A 152 -14.86 10.61 -4.84
N GLY A 153 -15.43 9.78 -5.73
CA GLY A 153 -16.34 8.70 -5.32
C GLY A 153 -17.71 9.18 -4.83
N ALA A 154 -18.14 10.38 -5.22
CA ALA A 154 -19.39 11.02 -4.82
C ALA A 154 -19.51 11.28 -3.30
N THR A 155 -18.39 11.51 -2.63
CA THR A 155 -18.34 11.94 -1.24
C THR A 155 -18.49 13.45 -1.16
N VAL A 156 -19.24 13.95 -0.19
CA VAL A 156 -19.42 15.39 0.04
C VAL A 156 -18.54 15.87 1.20
N PHE A 157 -18.14 17.15 1.20
CA PHE A 157 -17.31 17.73 2.28
C PHE A 157 -18.06 17.74 3.63
N ALA A 158 -19.38 17.90 3.60
CA ALA A 158 -20.26 17.71 4.75
C ALA A 158 -21.67 17.33 4.27
N PRO A 159 -22.51 16.68 5.10
CA PRO A 159 -23.91 16.43 4.77
C PRO A 159 -24.65 17.72 4.38
N GLY A 160 -25.33 17.72 3.24
CA GLY A 160 -26.05 18.87 2.69
C GLY A 160 -25.23 19.78 1.77
N VAL A 161 -23.93 19.51 1.62
CA VAL A 161 -23.06 20.21 0.66
C VAL A 161 -23.12 19.52 -0.70
N ASN A 162 -23.18 20.30 -1.77
CA ASN A 162 -23.14 19.78 -3.14
C ASN A 162 -21.79 19.12 -3.46
N LEU A 163 -21.78 18.25 -4.46
CA LEU A 163 -20.54 17.68 -5.01
C LEU A 163 -19.77 18.71 -5.85
N THR A 164 -20.46 19.66 -6.44
CA THR A 164 -19.95 20.72 -7.31
C THR A 164 -20.49 22.08 -6.89
N ASP A 165 -19.86 23.15 -7.36
CA ASP A 165 -20.32 24.52 -7.20
C ASP A 165 -20.57 24.92 -5.74
N PHE A 166 -19.63 24.62 -4.88
CA PHE A 166 -19.66 24.95 -3.46
C PHE A 166 -18.44 25.76 -3.01
N SER A 167 -18.56 26.37 -1.85
CA SER A 167 -17.46 27.03 -1.16
C SER A 167 -17.51 26.73 0.34
N ALA A 168 -16.38 26.93 1.02
CA ALA A 168 -16.27 26.69 2.44
C ALA A 168 -15.35 27.72 3.12
N VAL A 169 -15.65 28.04 4.37
CA VAL A 169 -14.79 28.82 5.25
C VAL A 169 -14.50 28.01 6.50
N TYR A 170 -13.23 27.82 6.79
CA TYR A 170 -12.73 27.15 8.00
C TYR A 170 -12.05 28.18 8.89
N GLN A 171 -12.40 28.21 10.16
CA GLN A 171 -11.89 29.20 11.12
C GLN A 171 -11.42 28.52 12.41
N SER A 172 -10.29 29.00 12.93
CA SER A 172 -9.70 28.54 14.18
C SER A 172 -8.80 29.61 14.78
N VAL A 173 -8.52 29.50 16.07
CA VAL A 173 -7.44 30.20 16.74
C VAL A 173 -6.33 29.20 17.00
N PHE A 174 -5.14 29.46 16.48
CA PHE A 174 -3.93 28.69 16.74
C PHE A 174 -3.12 29.36 17.84
N THR A 175 -2.86 28.62 18.92
CA THR A 175 -2.02 29.10 20.03
C THR A 175 -0.86 28.13 20.25
N PRO A 176 0.31 28.39 19.63
CA PRO A 176 1.46 27.50 19.72
C PRO A 176 2.02 27.41 21.15
N ARG A 177 2.40 26.22 21.57
CA ARG A 177 3.04 25.97 22.88
C ARG A 177 4.53 26.30 22.88
N GLU A 178 5.15 26.40 21.72
CA GLU A 178 6.55 26.72 21.52
C GLU A 178 6.72 27.72 20.37
N SER A 179 7.80 28.50 20.41
CA SER A 179 8.14 29.45 19.34
C SER A 179 8.95 28.72 18.26
N GLY A 180 8.70 29.01 16.99
CA GLY A 180 9.44 28.39 15.88
C GLY A 180 8.81 28.66 14.53
N ASP A 181 9.29 27.95 13.52
CA ASP A 181 8.78 28.06 12.16
C ASP A 181 7.73 26.97 11.91
N VAL A 182 6.48 27.39 11.71
CA VAL A 182 5.38 26.51 11.34
C VAL A 182 5.13 26.56 9.84
N VAL A 183 4.59 25.46 9.33
CA VAL A 183 4.13 25.33 7.95
C VAL A 183 2.64 25.04 7.97
N PHE A 184 1.88 25.81 7.21
CA PHE A 184 0.51 25.51 6.78
C PHE A 184 0.64 24.70 5.51
N ASP A 185 0.35 23.42 5.58
CA ASP A 185 0.56 22.47 4.49
C ASP A 185 -0.77 22.09 3.84
N PHE A 186 -0.83 22.22 2.52
CA PHE A 186 -2.02 21.94 1.72
C PHE A 186 -1.70 20.94 0.62
N TYR A 187 -2.62 20.00 0.41
CA TYR A 187 -2.71 19.22 -0.82
C TYR A 187 -4.13 19.40 -1.36
N CYS A 188 -4.28 20.15 -2.43
CA CYS A 188 -5.56 20.72 -2.81
C CYS A 188 -5.83 20.65 -4.32
N TYR A 189 -7.09 20.35 -4.67
CA TYR A 189 -7.69 20.60 -5.98
C TYR A 189 -8.87 21.56 -5.79
N GLY A 190 -8.67 22.80 -6.23
CA GLY A 190 -9.59 23.93 -6.02
C GLY A 190 -8.83 25.23 -5.77
N SER A 191 -9.52 26.27 -5.36
CA SER A 191 -8.95 27.55 -4.97
C SER A 191 -8.92 27.70 -3.45
N VAL A 192 -7.77 28.13 -2.92
CA VAL A 192 -7.57 28.35 -1.49
C VAL A 192 -7.02 29.73 -1.23
N LYS A 193 -7.61 30.42 -0.23
CA LYS A 193 -7.02 31.59 0.42
C LYS A 193 -6.78 31.28 1.89
N LEU A 194 -5.56 31.52 2.35
CA LEU A 194 -5.20 31.46 3.76
C LEU A 194 -5.05 32.90 4.29
N LEU A 195 -5.77 33.18 5.35
CA LEU A 195 -5.61 34.43 6.09
C LEU A 195 -5.11 34.12 7.52
N VAL A 196 -4.17 34.92 7.99
CA VAL A 196 -3.70 34.91 9.38
C VAL A 196 -3.90 36.34 9.95
N ASP A 197 -4.59 36.44 11.07
CA ASP A 197 -4.96 37.71 11.71
C ASP A 197 -5.66 38.68 10.71
N GLY A 198 -6.54 38.11 9.87
CA GLY A 198 -7.29 38.86 8.85
C GLY A 198 -6.48 39.24 7.60
N LYS A 199 -5.18 39.00 7.56
CA LYS A 199 -4.31 39.29 6.42
C LYS A 199 -4.15 38.09 5.52
N GLU A 200 -4.39 38.24 4.20
CA GLU A 200 -4.11 37.21 3.20
C GLU A 200 -2.59 36.95 3.12
N VAL A 201 -2.17 35.72 3.46
CA VAL A 201 -0.76 35.30 3.46
C VAL A 201 -0.46 34.30 2.34
N LYS A 202 -1.47 33.59 1.82
CA LYS A 202 -1.35 32.68 0.70
C LYS A 202 -2.65 32.65 -0.11
N ASN A 203 -2.51 32.59 -1.44
CA ASN A 203 -3.63 32.47 -2.38
C ASN A 203 -3.17 31.65 -3.58
N PHE A 204 -3.90 30.60 -3.93
CA PHE A 204 -3.58 29.76 -5.07
C PHE A 204 -4.81 29.05 -5.62
N THR A 205 -4.72 28.62 -6.89
CA THR A 205 -5.72 27.79 -7.55
C THR A 205 -5.03 26.67 -8.29
N ASN A 206 -5.33 25.43 -7.94
CA ASN A 206 -4.92 24.24 -8.67
C ASN A 206 -6.05 23.83 -9.61
N LYS A 207 -5.78 23.90 -10.92
CA LYS A 207 -6.79 23.71 -11.99
C LYS A 207 -6.79 22.31 -12.59
N HIS A 208 -5.74 21.54 -12.38
CA HIS A 208 -5.54 20.20 -12.94
C HIS A 208 -5.01 19.27 -11.86
N GLY A 209 -5.94 18.62 -11.17
CA GLY A 209 -5.65 17.70 -10.07
C GLY A 209 -5.11 18.38 -8.80
N SER A 210 -4.95 17.58 -7.78
CA SER A 210 -4.42 18.01 -6.49
C SER A 210 -2.91 18.25 -6.55
N ARG A 211 -2.46 19.33 -5.91
CA ARG A 211 -1.04 19.68 -5.82
C ARG A 211 -0.68 20.16 -4.43
N PRO A 212 0.57 19.89 -3.98
CA PRO A 212 1.07 20.43 -2.73
C PRO A 212 1.25 21.96 -2.81
N GLN A 213 0.90 22.62 -1.74
CA GLN A 213 1.12 24.05 -1.52
C GLN A 213 1.45 24.28 -0.05
N ALA A 214 2.36 25.15 0.27
CA ALA A 214 2.73 25.44 1.63
C ALA A 214 2.92 26.93 1.88
N HIS A 215 2.71 27.34 3.13
CA HIS A 215 3.06 28.67 3.63
C HIS A 215 3.77 28.53 4.97
N GLY A 216 5.01 29.03 5.04
CA GLY A 216 5.79 29.04 6.28
C GLY A 216 5.68 30.38 6.99
N MET A 217 5.55 30.36 8.32
CA MET A 217 5.65 31.57 9.14
C MET A 217 6.27 31.26 10.50
N ARG A 218 6.92 32.27 11.08
CA ARG A 218 7.43 32.18 12.45
C ARG A 218 6.34 32.54 13.44
N VAL A 219 6.21 31.71 14.48
CA VAL A 219 5.23 31.92 15.56
C VAL A 219 5.92 32.03 16.91
N GLU A 220 5.22 32.65 17.88
CA GLU A 220 5.66 32.87 19.25
C GLU A 220 4.81 32.04 20.21
N ALA A 221 5.46 31.35 21.16
CA ALA A 221 4.77 30.57 22.19
C ALA A 221 3.74 31.40 22.96
N GLY A 222 2.53 30.87 23.11
CA GLY A 222 1.43 31.50 23.84
C GLY A 222 0.73 32.65 23.13
N LYS A 223 1.22 33.10 21.96
CA LYS A 223 0.53 34.10 21.15
C LYS A 223 -0.52 33.42 20.29
N SER A 224 -1.72 33.98 20.30
CA SER A 224 -2.82 33.47 19.48
C SER A 224 -2.80 34.11 18.09
N TYR A 225 -3.10 33.30 17.08
CA TYR A 225 -3.20 33.68 15.68
C TYR A 225 -4.56 33.22 15.14
N ASP A 226 -5.33 34.18 14.58
CA ASP A 226 -6.61 33.89 13.93
C ASP A 226 -6.34 33.29 12.56
N ILE A 227 -6.78 32.04 12.33
CA ILE A 227 -6.59 31.34 11.07
C ILE A 227 -7.93 31.20 10.35
N GLU A 228 -7.97 31.69 9.11
CA GLU A 228 -9.10 31.51 8.22
C GLU A 228 -8.65 30.90 6.89
N ILE A 229 -9.28 29.80 6.49
CA ILE A 229 -9.07 29.14 5.20
C ILE A 229 -10.36 29.28 4.40
N ARG A 230 -10.30 29.92 3.24
CA ARG A 230 -11.40 29.98 2.26
C ARG A 230 -11.13 29.04 1.14
N PHE A 231 -12.03 28.09 0.91
CA PHE A 231 -11.99 27.15 -0.18
C PHE A 231 -13.10 27.43 -1.18
N GLN A 232 -12.78 27.35 -2.47
CA GLN A 232 -13.78 27.39 -3.54
C GLN A 232 -13.59 26.21 -4.47
N TYR A 233 -14.68 25.49 -4.76
CA TYR A 233 -14.75 24.54 -5.85
C TYR A 233 -14.34 25.22 -7.16
N PHE A 234 -13.59 24.50 -7.99
CA PHE A 234 -13.14 25.06 -9.27
C PHE A 234 -13.66 24.25 -10.46
N ALA A 235 -13.38 22.94 -10.51
CA ALA A 235 -13.79 22.05 -11.60
C ALA A 235 -13.62 20.58 -11.19
N SER A 236 -14.34 19.65 -11.86
CA SER A 236 -14.23 18.20 -11.67
C SER A 236 -14.42 17.77 -10.22
N ASP A 237 -13.45 17.06 -9.64
CA ASP A 237 -13.42 16.74 -8.22
C ASP A 237 -12.83 17.90 -7.41
N ALA A 238 -13.20 18.00 -6.13
CA ALA A 238 -12.58 18.89 -5.18
C ALA A 238 -11.79 18.09 -4.16
N GLN A 239 -10.64 18.61 -3.73
CA GLN A 239 -9.86 18.05 -2.63
C GLN A 239 -9.28 19.17 -1.78
N LEU A 240 -9.33 18.99 -0.47
CA LEU A 240 -8.66 19.85 0.50
C LEU A 240 -8.11 19.00 1.64
N ASN A 241 -6.81 18.70 1.57
CA ASN A 241 -6.05 18.21 2.72
C ASN A 241 -5.32 19.41 3.31
N PHE A 242 -5.31 19.52 4.63
CA PHE A 242 -4.66 20.60 5.33
C PHE A 242 -4.15 20.15 6.70
N ASP A 243 -2.93 20.54 7.02
CA ASP A 243 -2.37 20.43 8.36
C ASP A 243 -1.55 21.67 8.69
N ILE A 244 -1.26 21.88 9.98
CA ILE A 244 -0.34 22.88 10.49
C ILE A 244 0.67 22.16 11.39
N GLY A 245 1.96 22.40 11.17
CA GLY A 245 3.01 21.73 11.94
C GLY A 245 4.31 22.49 12.00
N PHE A 246 5.14 22.17 12.99
CA PHE A 246 6.52 22.61 13.03
C PHE A 246 7.34 21.84 12.03
N LYS A 247 8.13 22.57 11.23
CA LYS A 247 9.08 21.97 10.29
C LYS A 247 10.40 21.71 11.02
N GLU A 248 10.85 20.47 10.98
CA GLU A 248 12.07 20.01 11.61
C GLU A 248 12.91 19.22 10.60
N GLU A 249 14.24 19.29 10.70
CA GLU A 249 15.10 18.36 9.97
C GLU A 249 15.07 16.98 10.60
N CYS A 250 15.12 15.94 9.75
CA CYS A 250 15.18 14.57 10.19
C CYS A 250 16.54 14.27 10.86
N ASP A 251 16.55 14.20 12.18
CA ASP A 251 17.68 13.75 12.98
C ASP A 251 17.55 12.26 13.28
N ILE A 252 18.26 11.44 12.49
CA ILE A 252 18.25 9.98 12.60
C ILE A 252 18.75 9.53 13.98
N GLN A 253 19.81 10.13 14.50
CA GLN A 253 20.41 9.72 15.78
C GLN A 253 19.48 10.04 16.97
N ARG A 254 18.84 11.20 16.92
CA ARG A 254 17.82 11.58 17.92
C ARG A 254 16.64 10.59 17.89
N SER A 255 16.16 10.22 16.70
CA SER A 255 15.04 9.29 16.55
C SER A 255 15.41 7.88 17.03
N VAL A 256 16.62 7.40 16.73
CA VAL A 256 17.14 6.13 17.27
C VAL A 256 17.24 6.18 18.79
N THR A 257 17.67 7.31 19.36
CA THR A 257 17.76 7.50 20.82
C THR A 257 16.38 7.44 21.48
N LYS A 258 15.35 8.01 20.87
CA LYS A 258 13.98 7.96 21.40
C LYS A 258 13.42 6.54 21.53
N VAL A 259 13.89 5.62 20.69
CA VAL A 259 13.44 4.21 20.69
C VAL A 259 14.48 3.25 21.28
N LYS A 260 15.49 3.77 22.01
CA LYS A 260 16.56 2.95 22.59
C LYS A 260 16.08 1.82 23.51
N ASP A 261 14.98 2.03 24.20
CA ASP A 261 14.41 1.06 25.15
C ASP A 261 13.46 0.05 24.48
N ALA A 262 13.24 0.15 23.16
CA ALA A 262 12.39 -0.78 22.44
C ALA A 262 13.08 -2.15 22.24
N ASP A 263 12.36 -3.23 22.55
CA ASP A 263 12.75 -4.60 22.23
C ASP A 263 12.67 -4.88 20.72
N ILE A 264 11.68 -4.27 20.07
CA ILE A 264 11.34 -4.45 18.67
C ILE A 264 10.98 -3.09 18.07
N VAL A 265 11.46 -2.85 16.87
CA VAL A 265 11.06 -1.69 16.07
C VAL A 265 10.29 -2.17 14.84
N ILE A 266 9.04 -1.76 14.72
CA ILE A 266 8.23 -1.94 13.52
C ILE A 266 8.36 -0.66 12.70
N PHE A 267 9.10 -0.74 11.59
CA PHE A 267 9.29 0.38 10.66
C PHE A 267 8.30 0.25 9.50
N ALA A 268 7.26 1.08 9.50
CA ALA A 268 6.30 1.18 8.42
C ALA A 268 6.74 2.26 7.43
N GLY A 269 7.29 1.83 6.32
CA GLY A 269 7.87 2.68 5.29
C GLY A 269 7.50 2.22 3.88
N GLY A 270 8.30 2.62 2.91
CA GLY A 270 8.06 2.39 1.50
C GLY A 270 7.78 3.71 0.78
N ILE A 271 6.80 3.73 -0.08
CA ILE A 271 6.40 4.90 -0.84
C ILE A 271 4.91 5.23 -0.59
N SER A 272 4.39 6.21 -1.33
CA SER A 272 3.01 6.67 -1.18
C SER A 272 2.38 6.93 -2.55
N PRO A 273 1.06 6.77 -2.71
CA PRO A 273 0.34 7.23 -3.89
C PRO A 273 0.50 8.75 -4.15
N GLN A 274 0.97 9.50 -3.16
CA GLN A 274 1.29 10.93 -3.32
C GLN A 274 2.64 11.18 -3.99
N LEU A 275 3.48 10.15 -4.15
CA LEU A 275 4.78 10.21 -4.83
C LEU A 275 4.72 9.59 -6.23
N GLU A 276 3.97 8.51 -6.40
CA GLU A 276 3.81 7.81 -7.68
C GLU A 276 2.34 7.82 -8.13
N GLY A 277 2.10 8.23 -9.36
CA GLY A 277 0.78 8.28 -9.97
C GLY A 277 0.80 9.09 -11.26
N GLU A 278 -0.31 9.07 -11.97
CA GLU A 278 -0.44 9.65 -13.30
C GLU A 278 -0.33 11.19 -13.25
N GLU A 279 0.58 11.74 -14.08
CA GLU A 279 0.77 13.18 -14.31
C GLU A 279 0.89 14.06 -13.05
N MET A 280 1.56 13.57 -12.04
CA MET A 280 1.73 14.30 -10.78
C MET A 280 2.79 15.39 -10.87
N GLY A 281 2.59 16.49 -10.13
CA GLY A 281 3.58 17.56 -9.99
C GLY A 281 4.71 17.23 -9.00
N VAL A 282 5.21 15.99 -9.00
CA VAL A 282 6.27 15.52 -8.09
C VAL A 282 7.61 15.56 -8.82
N ASP A 283 8.60 16.20 -8.17
CA ASP A 283 10.01 16.22 -8.61
C ASP A 283 10.89 16.09 -7.35
N LEU A 284 11.17 14.86 -6.97
CA LEU A 284 11.91 14.47 -5.78
C LEU A 284 12.93 13.39 -6.14
N PRO A 285 14.00 13.19 -5.35
CA PRO A 285 14.93 12.08 -5.57
C PRO A 285 14.21 10.74 -5.70
N GLY A 286 14.39 10.07 -6.84
CA GLY A 286 13.73 8.81 -7.19
C GLY A 286 12.33 8.94 -7.82
N PHE A 287 11.82 10.18 -8.00
CA PHE A 287 10.48 10.44 -8.57
C PHE A 287 10.48 11.66 -9.48
N LYS A 288 9.84 11.55 -10.65
CA LYS A 288 9.67 12.66 -11.59
C LYS A 288 8.32 12.58 -12.26
N ARG A 289 7.49 13.62 -12.08
CA ARG A 289 6.13 13.72 -12.65
C ARG A 289 5.20 12.56 -12.29
N GLY A 290 5.45 11.91 -11.15
CA GLY A 290 4.68 10.75 -10.70
C GLY A 290 5.26 9.41 -11.16
N ASP A 291 6.27 9.40 -12.04
CA ASP A 291 7.02 8.20 -12.40
C ASP A 291 8.21 7.99 -11.45
N ARG A 292 8.57 6.73 -11.24
CA ARG A 292 9.78 6.37 -10.53
C ARG A 292 11.00 6.45 -11.45
N THR A 293 12.04 7.15 -11.00
CA THR A 293 13.36 7.19 -11.67
C THR A 293 14.35 6.24 -11.02
N ASP A 294 13.99 5.66 -9.88
CA ASP A 294 14.73 4.63 -9.15
C ASP A 294 13.74 3.64 -8.52
N ILE A 295 14.14 2.37 -8.38
CA ILE A 295 13.32 1.34 -7.74
C ILE A 295 13.73 1.04 -6.30
N GLU A 296 14.79 1.66 -5.79
CA GLU A 296 15.24 1.47 -4.41
C GLU A 296 14.32 2.16 -3.40
N LEU A 297 14.38 1.71 -2.15
CA LEU A 297 13.76 2.42 -1.04
C LEU A 297 14.41 3.80 -0.89
N PRO A 298 13.65 4.89 -0.69
CA PRO A 298 14.23 6.23 -0.56
C PRO A 298 15.34 6.31 0.50
N ALA A 299 16.41 7.04 0.20
CA ALA A 299 17.65 7.04 0.96
C ALA A 299 17.48 7.32 2.46
N VAL A 300 16.64 8.28 2.83
CA VAL A 300 16.40 8.63 4.24
C VAL A 300 15.81 7.46 5.06
N GLN A 301 14.98 6.63 4.44
CA GLN A 301 14.41 5.45 5.08
C GLN A 301 15.45 4.33 5.21
N ARG A 302 16.26 4.11 4.17
CA ARG A 302 17.38 3.15 4.20
C ARG A 302 18.39 3.49 5.30
N GLU A 303 18.74 4.76 5.41
CA GLU A 303 19.62 5.25 6.48
C GLU A 303 19.02 5.05 7.87
N MET A 304 17.71 5.32 8.05
CA MET A 304 17.02 5.09 9.32
C MET A 304 17.02 3.60 9.69
N ILE A 305 16.64 2.72 8.78
CA ILE A 305 16.63 1.26 9.00
C ILE A 305 18.04 0.77 9.36
N LYS A 306 19.05 1.24 8.62
CA LYS A 306 20.45 0.90 8.91
C LYS A 306 20.88 1.40 10.30
N ALA A 307 20.57 2.63 10.66
CA ALA A 307 20.92 3.20 11.96
C ALA A 307 20.25 2.44 13.13
N LEU A 308 19.01 2.02 12.97
CA LEU A 308 18.32 1.16 13.93
C LEU A 308 19.00 -0.21 14.07
N HIS A 309 19.40 -0.81 12.94
CA HIS A 309 20.15 -2.08 12.93
C HIS A 309 21.51 -1.93 13.63
N ASP A 310 22.28 -0.89 13.29
CA ASP A 310 23.59 -0.61 13.88
C ASP A 310 23.49 -0.32 15.38
N ALA A 311 22.37 0.21 15.85
CA ALA A 311 22.03 0.37 17.27
C ALA A 311 21.55 -0.95 17.93
N GLY A 312 21.64 -2.09 17.25
CA GLY A 312 21.28 -3.41 17.75
C GLY A 312 19.78 -3.67 17.85
N LYS A 313 18.94 -2.88 17.18
CA LYS A 313 17.49 -3.07 17.21
C LYS A 313 17.03 -4.21 16.29
N LYS A 314 16.01 -4.95 16.74
CA LYS A 314 15.30 -5.93 15.93
C LYS A 314 14.28 -5.20 15.07
N VAL A 315 14.61 -4.97 13.81
CA VAL A 315 13.75 -4.22 12.88
C VAL A 315 12.84 -5.17 12.11
N ILE A 316 11.54 -4.88 12.13
CA ILE A 316 10.52 -5.49 11.27
C ILE A 316 10.07 -4.41 10.28
N PHE A 317 10.36 -4.62 9.00
CA PHE A 317 10.00 -3.67 7.96
C PHE A 317 8.63 -4.03 7.36
N VAL A 318 7.67 -3.12 7.49
CA VAL A 318 6.38 -3.16 6.81
C VAL A 318 6.46 -2.24 5.60
N ASN A 319 6.68 -2.82 4.43
CA ASN A 319 6.80 -2.08 3.18
C ASN A 319 5.43 -1.80 2.57
N CYS A 320 5.10 -0.53 2.39
CA CYS A 320 3.90 -0.06 1.68
C CYS A 320 4.32 0.51 0.33
N SER A 321 3.85 -0.12 -0.76
CA SER A 321 4.15 0.33 -2.13
C SER A 321 3.17 -0.29 -3.11
N GLY A 322 2.80 0.44 -4.16
CA GLY A 322 2.02 -0.11 -5.27
C GLY A 322 2.88 -0.86 -6.28
N SER A 323 4.19 -0.56 -6.32
CA SER A 323 5.18 -1.13 -7.23
C SER A 323 6.29 -1.88 -6.46
N PRO A 324 7.10 -2.72 -7.14
CA PRO A 324 8.25 -3.38 -6.51
C PRO A 324 9.29 -2.38 -6.00
N ILE A 325 9.84 -2.67 -4.83
CA ILE A 325 10.95 -1.93 -4.22
C ILE A 325 12.17 -2.84 -4.21
N ALA A 326 13.31 -2.37 -4.71
CA ALA A 326 14.59 -3.01 -4.48
C ALA A 326 15.01 -2.74 -3.03
N MET A 327 15.12 -3.79 -2.24
CA MET A 327 15.36 -3.72 -0.80
C MET A 327 16.44 -4.72 -0.34
N GLU A 328 17.47 -4.91 -1.16
CA GLU A 328 18.54 -5.88 -0.84
C GLU A 328 19.22 -5.55 0.48
N ALA A 329 19.56 -4.28 0.73
CA ALA A 329 20.15 -3.85 1.99
C ALA A 329 19.20 -4.06 3.18
N GLU A 330 17.91 -3.85 2.99
CA GLU A 330 16.90 -4.05 4.04
C GLU A 330 16.76 -5.54 4.39
N THR A 331 17.01 -6.46 3.43
CA THR A 331 17.07 -7.89 3.76
C THR A 331 18.19 -8.22 4.73
N GLU A 332 19.29 -7.47 4.74
CA GLU A 332 20.38 -7.65 5.70
C GLU A 332 20.03 -7.04 7.07
N HIS A 333 19.49 -5.83 7.08
CA HIS A 333 19.25 -5.03 8.28
C HIS A 333 17.98 -5.40 9.04
N CYS A 334 17.00 -6.02 8.39
CA CYS A 334 15.74 -6.39 9.02
C CYS A 334 15.66 -7.87 9.40
N GLN A 335 14.99 -8.17 10.50
CA GLN A 335 14.66 -9.54 10.91
C GLN A 335 13.45 -10.07 10.16
N ALA A 336 12.47 -9.23 9.84
CA ALA A 336 11.33 -9.59 9.01
C ALA A 336 10.97 -8.47 8.05
N ILE A 337 10.39 -8.85 6.89
CA ILE A 337 9.88 -7.92 5.87
C ILE A 337 8.50 -8.38 5.46
N LEU A 338 7.52 -7.52 5.62
CA LEU A 338 6.13 -7.70 5.20
C LEU A 338 5.80 -6.72 4.08
N GLN A 339 5.46 -7.20 2.90
CA GLN A 339 4.90 -6.38 1.82
C GLN A 339 3.41 -6.21 2.08
N ALA A 340 3.01 -5.00 2.44
CA ALA A 340 1.64 -4.67 2.78
C ALA A 340 0.86 -4.04 1.62
N TRP A 341 1.54 -3.62 0.55
CA TRP A 341 0.96 -2.91 -0.60
C TRP A 341 0.37 -1.55 -0.18
N TYR A 342 -0.72 -1.12 -0.79
CA TYR A 342 -1.62 -0.09 -0.29
C TYR A 342 -2.87 -0.81 0.23
N PRO A 343 -2.94 -1.10 1.54
CA PRO A 343 -3.81 -2.15 2.06
C PRO A 343 -5.27 -1.73 2.30
N GLY A 344 -5.64 -0.49 1.94
CA GLY A 344 -6.99 0.02 2.11
C GLY A 344 -7.35 0.42 3.54
N GLN A 345 -8.61 0.79 3.74
CA GLN A 345 -9.12 1.37 5.01
C GLN A 345 -8.92 0.49 6.25
N SER A 346 -8.84 -0.82 6.08
CA SER A 346 -8.62 -1.77 7.18
C SER A 346 -7.18 -2.30 7.25
N GLY A 347 -6.27 -1.66 6.51
CA GLY A 347 -4.89 -2.12 6.33
C GLY A 347 -4.11 -2.25 7.62
N GLY A 348 -4.18 -1.26 8.50
CA GLY A 348 -3.47 -1.31 9.78
C GLY A 348 -3.90 -2.48 10.66
N LYS A 349 -5.19 -2.84 10.64
CA LYS A 349 -5.69 -4.04 11.32
C LYS A 349 -5.12 -5.32 10.69
N ALA A 350 -5.12 -5.43 9.37
CA ALA A 350 -4.58 -6.60 8.68
C ALA A 350 -3.07 -6.78 8.92
N VAL A 351 -2.29 -5.68 8.90
CA VAL A 351 -0.87 -5.69 9.24
C VAL A 351 -0.67 -6.20 10.66
N ALA A 352 -1.39 -5.64 11.64
CA ALA A 352 -1.27 -6.05 13.04
C ALA A 352 -1.62 -7.53 13.23
N GLU A 353 -2.71 -8.01 12.63
CA GLU A 353 -3.10 -9.43 12.73
C GLU A 353 -2.05 -10.38 12.14
N VAL A 354 -1.36 -9.96 11.08
CA VAL A 354 -0.20 -10.72 10.57
C VAL A 354 0.95 -10.66 11.57
N LEU A 355 1.35 -9.47 12.01
CA LEU A 355 2.51 -9.31 12.89
C LEU A 355 2.35 -10.08 14.20
N PHE A 356 1.16 -10.13 14.79
CA PHE A 356 0.87 -10.83 16.05
C PHE A 356 0.33 -12.26 15.86
N GLY A 357 0.20 -12.75 14.61
CA GLY A 357 -0.16 -14.12 14.32
C GLY A 357 -1.64 -14.48 14.44
N ASP A 358 -2.53 -13.49 14.54
CA ASP A 358 -3.98 -13.69 14.47
C ASP A 358 -4.40 -14.10 13.04
N TYR A 359 -3.59 -13.74 12.04
CA TYR A 359 -3.71 -14.20 10.67
C TYR A 359 -2.37 -14.77 10.17
N ASN A 360 -2.41 -15.97 9.60
CA ASN A 360 -1.24 -16.58 8.97
C ASN A 360 -1.12 -16.08 7.52
N PRO A 361 -0.07 -15.33 7.14
CA PRO A 361 0.06 -14.76 5.80
C PRO A 361 0.16 -15.85 4.73
N ALA A 362 -0.47 -15.62 3.60
CA ALA A 362 -0.48 -16.50 2.45
C ALA A 362 -0.48 -15.75 1.10
N GLY A 363 -0.23 -14.43 1.13
CA GLY A 363 -0.04 -13.64 -0.07
C GLY A 363 1.17 -14.11 -0.88
N ARG A 364 1.11 -13.93 -2.19
CA ARG A 364 2.20 -14.24 -3.12
C ARG A 364 2.45 -13.04 -4.01
N LEU A 365 3.71 -12.76 -4.31
CA LEU A 365 4.09 -11.65 -5.16
C LEU A 365 3.52 -11.80 -6.57
N PRO A 366 2.70 -10.84 -7.05
CA PRO A 366 2.18 -10.85 -8.41
C PRO A 366 3.16 -10.26 -9.43
N VAL A 367 4.36 -9.88 -8.99
CA VAL A 367 5.42 -9.25 -9.77
C VAL A 367 6.79 -9.77 -9.30
N THR A 368 7.82 -9.55 -10.12
CA THR A 368 9.21 -9.83 -9.77
C THR A 368 9.79 -8.66 -8.99
N PHE A 369 10.45 -8.91 -7.87
CA PHE A 369 11.22 -7.90 -7.13
C PHE A 369 12.70 -8.02 -7.49
N TYR A 370 13.25 -6.99 -8.09
CA TYR A 370 14.65 -6.94 -8.50
C TYR A 370 15.55 -6.52 -7.34
N ARG A 371 16.86 -6.81 -7.44
CA ARG A 371 17.85 -6.41 -6.43
C ARG A 371 18.19 -4.95 -6.52
N SER A 372 18.27 -4.42 -7.73
CA SER A 372 18.60 -3.02 -8.03
C SER A 372 18.09 -2.64 -9.41
N LEU A 373 18.10 -1.34 -9.70
CA LEU A 373 17.78 -0.79 -11.02
C LEU A 373 18.67 -1.37 -12.14
N SER A 374 19.91 -1.74 -11.84
CA SER A 374 20.85 -2.31 -12.83
C SER A 374 20.42 -3.67 -13.40
N GLN A 375 19.43 -4.33 -12.80
CA GLN A 375 18.86 -5.57 -13.32
C GLN A 375 17.77 -5.34 -14.37
N LEU A 376 17.31 -4.10 -14.53
CA LEU A 376 16.30 -3.75 -15.52
C LEU A 376 16.95 -3.25 -16.81
N PRO A 377 16.36 -3.54 -17.98
CA PRO A 377 16.68 -2.84 -19.23
C PRO A 377 16.44 -1.34 -19.10
N ASP A 378 16.90 -0.59 -20.12
CA ASP A 378 16.62 0.83 -20.23
C ASP A 378 15.11 1.10 -20.20
N PHE A 379 14.71 2.21 -19.57
CA PHE A 379 13.29 2.56 -19.40
C PHE A 379 12.56 2.72 -20.75
N GLU A 380 13.26 3.16 -21.79
CA GLU A 380 12.71 3.32 -23.16
C GLU A 380 12.78 2.03 -23.98
N ASP A 381 13.37 0.95 -23.47
CA ASP A 381 13.36 -0.35 -24.14
C ASP A 381 12.06 -1.11 -23.83
N TYR A 382 11.14 -1.09 -24.79
CA TYR A 382 9.84 -1.78 -24.71
C TYR A 382 9.90 -3.26 -25.14
N ASN A 383 11.07 -3.80 -25.47
CA ASN A 383 11.19 -5.24 -25.69
C ASN A 383 10.98 -6.00 -24.37
N MET A 384 10.32 -7.15 -24.46
CA MET A 384 10.09 -7.98 -23.26
C MET A 384 11.35 -8.67 -22.74
N ALA A 385 12.42 -8.74 -23.52
CA ALA A 385 13.67 -9.36 -23.12
C ALA A 385 14.23 -8.69 -21.84
N GLY A 386 14.57 -9.49 -20.83
CA GLY A 386 15.06 -9.00 -19.55
C GLY A 386 13.99 -8.52 -18.56
N HIS A 387 12.71 -8.43 -18.97
CA HIS A 387 11.61 -8.00 -18.10
C HIS A 387 10.86 -9.19 -17.49
N THR A 388 10.38 -9.04 -16.28
CA THR A 388 9.50 -9.95 -15.54
C THR A 388 10.04 -11.40 -15.42
N TYR A 389 9.45 -12.21 -14.55
CA TYR A 389 9.80 -13.62 -14.40
C TYR A 389 9.71 -14.45 -15.71
N ARG A 390 9.03 -13.90 -16.73
CA ARG A 390 8.86 -14.57 -18.02
C ARG A 390 10.11 -14.49 -18.89
N PHE A 391 10.90 -13.42 -18.78
CA PHE A 391 12.04 -13.17 -19.67
C PHE A 391 13.33 -12.77 -18.95
N PHE A 392 13.26 -12.45 -17.66
CA PHE A 392 14.43 -12.11 -16.85
C PHE A 392 15.23 -13.38 -16.53
N LYS A 393 16.47 -13.42 -16.98
CA LYS A 393 17.38 -14.55 -16.82
C LYS A 393 18.26 -14.46 -15.57
N GLY A 394 18.25 -13.32 -14.90
CA GLY A 394 19.02 -13.09 -13.68
C GLY A 394 18.35 -13.70 -12.45
N GLU A 395 18.98 -13.51 -11.30
CA GLU A 395 18.43 -13.91 -10.00
C GLU A 395 17.76 -12.70 -9.33
N PRO A 396 16.42 -12.66 -9.21
CA PRO A 396 15.72 -11.56 -8.56
C PRO A 396 15.95 -11.59 -7.05
N LEU A 397 15.64 -10.48 -6.36
CA LEU A 397 15.60 -10.44 -4.91
C LEU A 397 14.50 -11.34 -4.37
N PHE A 398 13.28 -11.18 -4.88
CA PHE A 398 12.16 -12.07 -4.63
C PHE A 398 11.45 -12.41 -5.94
N SER A 399 11.25 -13.70 -6.17
CA SER A 399 10.66 -14.19 -7.41
C SER A 399 9.15 -13.93 -7.47
N PHE A 400 8.60 -13.82 -8.66
CA PHE A 400 7.17 -13.89 -8.89
C PHE A 400 6.56 -15.12 -8.21
N GLY A 401 5.42 -14.98 -7.59
CA GLY A 401 4.75 -16.05 -6.86
C GLY A 401 5.31 -16.36 -5.47
N TYR A 402 6.40 -15.71 -5.05
CA TYR A 402 7.03 -15.93 -3.75
C TYR A 402 6.22 -15.31 -2.59
N GLY A 403 6.27 -15.96 -1.44
CA GLY A 403 5.74 -15.49 -0.16
C GLY A 403 5.84 -16.58 0.90
N LEU A 404 6.13 -16.18 2.13
CA LEU A 404 6.25 -17.07 3.29
C LEU A 404 4.93 -17.22 4.04
N SER A 405 4.89 -18.19 4.90
CA SER A 405 3.81 -18.49 5.85
C SER A 405 4.41 -18.78 7.23
N TYR A 406 3.61 -18.73 8.29
CA TYR A 406 3.99 -19.21 9.63
C TYR A 406 3.95 -20.75 9.76
N THR A 407 3.71 -21.41 8.65
CA THR A 407 3.81 -22.88 8.54
C THR A 407 4.59 -23.24 7.28
N THR A 408 4.90 -24.52 7.10
CA THR A 408 5.65 -25.02 5.95
C THR A 408 4.83 -26.03 5.17
N PHE A 409 5.03 -26.04 3.85
CA PHE A 409 4.30 -26.94 2.96
C PHE A 409 5.27 -27.84 2.19
N LYS A 410 4.91 -29.13 2.10
CA LYS A 410 5.65 -30.12 1.33
C LYS A 410 4.80 -30.62 0.18
N TYR A 411 5.31 -30.50 -1.02
CA TYR A 411 4.67 -30.98 -2.24
C TYR A 411 4.99 -32.48 -2.44
N GLY A 412 3.95 -33.31 -2.56
CA GLY A 412 4.07 -34.69 -2.96
C GLY A 412 4.19 -34.83 -4.48
N LYS A 413 4.32 -36.08 -4.98
CA LYS A 413 4.54 -36.33 -6.41
C LYS A 413 3.36 -35.86 -7.27
N MET A 414 3.64 -34.97 -8.22
CA MET A 414 2.67 -34.48 -9.21
C MET A 414 2.21 -35.66 -10.11
N LYS A 415 0.90 -35.71 -10.38
CA LYS A 415 0.30 -36.56 -11.40
C LYS A 415 -0.16 -35.67 -12.56
N LEU A 416 0.19 -36.10 -13.77
CA LEU A 416 -0.16 -35.43 -15.03
C LEU A 416 -0.13 -36.51 -16.12
N ASP A 417 -1.10 -36.51 -17.00
CA ASP A 417 -1.09 -37.35 -18.20
C ASP A 417 0.05 -36.89 -19.13
N SER A 418 0.73 -37.86 -19.77
CA SER A 418 1.88 -37.54 -20.64
C SER A 418 1.47 -36.87 -21.95
N SER A 419 0.21 -37.01 -22.36
CA SER A 419 -0.35 -36.38 -23.56
C SER A 419 -1.84 -36.14 -23.46
N VAL A 420 -2.34 -35.13 -24.16
CA VAL A 420 -3.75 -34.85 -24.44
C VAL A 420 -3.90 -34.39 -25.89
N LYS A 421 -5.08 -34.55 -26.48
CA LYS A 421 -5.33 -34.02 -27.83
C LYS A 421 -5.47 -32.50 -27.82
N VAL A 422 -5.12 -31.86 -28.95
CA VAL A 422 -5.41 -30.44 -29.15
C VAL A 422 -6.92 -30.21 -28.95
N GLY A 423 -7.26 -29.22 -28.12
CA GLY A 423 -8.65 -28.91 -27.75
C GLY A 423 -9.16 -29.62 -26.49
N GLU A 424 -8.41 -30.55 -25.91
CA GLU A 424 -8.74 -31.20 -24.64
C GLU A 424 -8.08 -30.49 -23.43
N THR A 425 -8.60 -30.77 -22.24
CA THR A 425 -8.08 -30.25 -20.95
C THR A 425 -7.11 -31.26 -20.34
N ALA A 426 -5.93 -30.79 -19.96
CA ALA A 426 -4.98 -31.58 -19.18
C ALA A 426 -5.25 -31.38 -17.67
N LYS A 427 -5.31 -32.52 -16.92
CA LYS A 427 -5.54 -32.50 -15.47
C LYS A 427 -4.26 -32.70 -14.69
N ILE A 428 -4.08 -31.88 -13.69
CA ILE A 428 -2.92 -31.92 -12.79
C ILE A 428 -3.42 -32.22 -11.39
N THR A 429 -2.76 -33.12 -10.71
CA THR A 429 -3.01 -33.41 -9.31
C THR A 429 -1.70 -33.41 -8.53
N VAL A 430 -1.65 -32.66 -7.43
CA VAL A 430 -0.51 -32.64 -6.53
C VAL A 430 -0.96 -32.69 -5.07
N PRO A 431 -0.48 -33.66 -4.26
CA PRO A 431 -0.69 -33.65 -2.83
C PRO A 431 0.17 -32.54 -2.20
N VAL A 432 -0.41 -31.72 -1.31
CA VAL A 432 0.33 -30.72 -0.53
C VAL A 432 0.07 -30.98 0.94
N THR A 433 1.14 -31.14 1.70
CA THR A 433 1.09 -31.41 3.15
C THR A 433 1.55 -30.17 3.90
N ASN A 434 0.75 -29.72 4.85
CA ASN A 434 1.19 -28.76 5.86
C ASN A 434 2.03 -29.53 6.89
N THR A 435 3.32 -29.24 6.96
CA THR A 435 4.27 -29.91 7.85
C THR A 435 4.51 -29.17 9.17
N GLY A 436 3.90 -28.01 9.34
CA GLY A 436 4.00 -27.24 10.56
C GLY A 436 2.84 -27.47 11.53
N SER A 437 2.82 -26.70 12.63
CA SER A 437 1.86 -26.81 13.72
C SER A 437 0.67 -25.85 13.62
N ARG A 438 0.63 -24.99 12.60
CA ARG A 438 -0.46 -24.02 12.38
C ARG A 438 -1.21 -24.33 11.10
N ASP A 439 -2.51 -24.10 11.10
CA ASP A 439 -3.28 -24.05 9.86
C ASP A 439 -2.72 -22.98 8.92
N GLY A 440 -2.69 -23.26 7.64
CA GLY A 440 -2.21 -22.30 6.66
C GLY A 440 -2.88 -22.46 5.31
N GLU A 441 -2.63 -21.48 4.46
CA GLU A 441 -3.07 -21.54 3.06
C GLU A 441 -1.84 -21.55 2.15
N GLU A 442 -1.87 -22.40 1.14
CA GLU A 442 -0.85 -22.49 0.10
C GLU A 442 -1.45 -22.07 -1.24
N VAL A 443 -0.65 -21.37 -2.05
CA VAL A 443 -1.02 -21.03 -3.43
C VAL A 443 -0.23 -21.91 -4.38
N VAL A 444 -0.83 -23.01 -4.80
CA VAL A 444 -0.24 -23.93 -5.76
C VAL A 444 -0.29 -23.31 -7.14
N GLN A 445 0.86 -23.19 -7.80
CA GLN A 445 1.05 -22.49 -9.06
C GLN A 445 1.51 -23.46 -10.14
N VAL A 446 0.97 -23.31 -11.35
CA VAL A 446 1.29 -24.13 -12.53
C VAL A 446 1.83 -23.24 -13.63
N TYR A 447 3.06 -23.51 -14.03
CA TYR A 447 3.72 -22.79 -15.13
C TYR A 447 3.91 -23.73 -16.32
N LEU A 448 3.86 -23.16 -17.52
CA LEU A 448 4.22 -23.84 -18.77
C LEU A 448 5.50 -23.24 -19.34
N LYS A 449 6.37 -24.12 -19.83
CA LYS A 449 7.52 -23.81 -20.66
C LYS A 449 7.40 -24.60 -21.96
N LYS A 450 7.43 -23.94 -23.10
CA LYS A 450 7.41 -24.62 -24.40
C LYS A 450 8.80 -25.16 -24.72
N ASN A 451 8.89 -26.41 -25.08
CA ASN A 451 10.16 -27.05 -25.38
C ASN A 451 10.65 -26.68 -26.79
N GLY A 452 11.97 -26.44 -26.92
CA GLY A 452 12.59 -26.09 -28.20
C GLY A 452 12.42 -24.61 -28.59
N GLU A 453 11.80 -23.78 -27.75
CA GLU A 453 11.69 -22.33 -27.98
C GLU A 453 12.84 -21.59 -27.28
N THR A 454 13.57 -20.74 -28.02
CA THR A 454 14.73 -19.99 -27.51
C THR A 454 14.40 -18.52 -27.22
N ASP A 455 13.45 -17.95 -27.96
CA ASP A 455 13.11 -16.52 -27.93
C ASP A 455 11.80 -16.22 -27.19
N GLY A 456 11.09 -17.28 -26.78
CA GLY A 456 9.85 -17.17 -26.00
C GLY A 456 10.09 -17.03 -24.49
N PRO A 457 8.98 -16.96 -23.74
CA PRO A 457 9.05 -16.86 -22.28
C PRO A 457 9.74 -18.08 -21.66
N ILE A 458 10.60 -17.84 -20.66
CA ILE A 458 11.25 -18.87 -19.86
C ILE A 458 10.22 -19.82 -19.25
N LYS A 459 9.13 -19.26 -18.76
CA LYS A 459 7.92 -19.94 -18.27
C LYS A 459 6.78 -18.94 -18.12
N THR A 460 5.54 -19.44 -18.16
CA THR A 460 4.35 -18.58 -18.00
C THR A 460 3.37 -19.22 -17.03
N LEU A 461 2.89 -18.49 -16.02
CA LEU A 461 1.83 -18.93 -15.12
C LEU A 461 0.55 -19.20 -15.93
N ARG A 462 -0.03 -20.38 -15.80
CA ARG A 462 -1.22 -20.80 -16.53
C ARG A 462 -2.39 -21.19 -15.65
N ALA A 463 -2.10 -21.66 -14.43
CA ALA A 463 -3.13 -21.92 -13.44
C ALA A 463 -2.58 -21.74 -12.03
N PHE A 464 -3.45 -21.42 -11.09
CA PHE A 464 -3.12 -21.41 -9.67
C PHE A 464 -4.36 -21.73 -8.85
N LYS A 465 -4.13 -22.20 -7.62
CA LYS A 465 -5.21 -22.48 -6.67
C LYS A 465 -4.75 -22.20 -5.25
N ARG A 466 -5.45 -21.33 -4.54
CA ARG A 466 -5.28 -21.12 -3.11
C ARG A 466 -6.08 -22.14 -2.33
N VAL A 467 -5.44 -22.88 -1.44
CA VAL A 467 -6.05 -23.98 -0.67
C VAL A 467 -5.68 -23.88 0.79
N ARG A 468 -6.67 -24.03 1.67
CA ARG A 468 -6.44 -24.16 3.12
C ARG A 468 -6.02 -25.60 3.43
N ILE A 469 -4.95 -25.73 4.20
CA ILE A 469 -4.39 -27.02 4.62
C ILE A 469 -4.20 -26.97 6.14
N PRO A 470 -5.02 -27.71 6.91
CA PRO A 470 -4.86 -27.78 8.36
C PRO A 470 -3.50 -28.34 8.76
N ALA A 471 -3.02 -27.99 9.95
CA ALA A 471 -1.76 -28.45 10.51
C ALA A 471 -1.64 -29.98 10.45
N GLY A 472 -0.52 -30.49 9.95
CA GLY A 472 -0.24 -31.93 9.82
C GLY A 472 -1.09 -32.66 8.78
N LYS A 473 -1.93 -31.96 7.99
CA LYS A 473 -2.80 -32.60 6.99
C LYS A 473 -2.27 -32.46 5.57
N THR A 474 -2.69 -33.39 4.73
CA THR A 474 -2.43 -33.39 3.28
C THR A 474 -3.73 -33.14 2.54
N VAL A 475 -3.70 -32.22 1.59
CA VAL A 475 -4.80 -31.94 0.67
C VAL A 475 -4.35 -32.29 -0.75
N LYS A 476 -5.19 -33.04 -1.45
CA LYS A 476 -5.02 -33.31 -2.88
C LYS A 476 -5.50 -32.10 -3.67
N VAL A 477 -4.57 -31.35 -4.28
CA VAL A 477 -4.89 -30.17 -5.07
C VAL A 477 -5.05 -30.57 -6.53
N GLU A 478 -6.21 -30.24 -7.09
CA GLU A 478 -6.53 -30.51 -8.49
C GLU A 478 -6.58 -29.17 -9.24
N LEU A 479 -5.88 -29.11 -10.37
CA LEU A 479 -5.83 -27.97 -11.30
C LEU A 479 -6.04 -28.50 -12.72
N GLU A 480 -6.47 -27.62 -13.59
CA GLU A 480 -6.72 -27.91 -15.00
C GLU A 480 -5.96 -26.93 -15.88
N LEU A 481 -5.47 -27.43 -17.01
CA LEU A 481 -4.99 -26.65 -18.13
C LEU A 481 -5.98 -26.84 -19.27
N THR A 482 -6.94 -25.93 -19.35
CA THR A 482 -7.95 -25.89 -20.42
C THR A 482 -7.30 -25.57 -21.76
N PRO A 483 -7.96 -25.78 -22.91
CA PRO A 483 -7.42 -25.37 -24.21
C PRO A 483 -6.95 -23.91 -24.22
N LYS A 484 -7.69 -22.99 -23.57
CA LYS A 484 -7.29 -21.58 -23.44
C LYS A 484 -5.97 -21.36 -22.69
N GLN A 485 -5.73 -22.13 -21.64
CA GLN A 485 -4.49 -22.07 -20.87
C GLN A 485 -3.30 -22.76 -21.58
N LEU A 486 -3.59 -23.64 -22.54
CA LEU A 486 -2.62 -24.34 -23.40
C LEU A 486 -2.30 -23.57 -24.69
N GLU A 487 -2.96 -22.44 -24.95
CA GLU A 487 -2.63 -21.57 -26.08
C GLU A 487 -1.20 -21.03 -25.97
N TRP A 488 -0.53 -20.97 -27.11
CA TRP A 488 0.78 -20.37 -27.25
C TRP A 488 0.82 -19.49 -28.49
N TRP A 489 1.74 -18.56 -28.52
CA TRP A 489 1.89 -17.68 -29.68
C TRP A 489 2.37 -18.48 -30.90
N ASP A 490 1.67 -18.33 -32.02
CA ASP A 490 2.03 -18.91 -33.30
C ASP A 490 2.53 -17.81 -34.24
N ASN A 491 3.83 -17.81 -34.50
CA ASN A 491 4.48 -16.82 -35.38
C ASN A 491 4.00 -16.91 -36.83
N THR A 492 3.40 -18.04 -37.27
CA THR A 492 2.90 -18.20 -38.65
C THR A 492 1.59 -17.45 -38.84
N THR A 493 0.72 -17.49 -37.86
CA THR A 493 -0.62 -16.87 -37.91
C THR A 493 -0.70 -15.55 -37.14
N ASN A 494 0.35 -15.17 -36.37
CA ASN A 494 0.37 -14.05 -35.45
C ASN A 494 -0.81 -14.05 -34.47
N THR A 495 -1.14 -15.24 -33.92
CA THR A 495 -2.25 -15.42 -32.96
C THR A 495 -1.89 -16.36 -31.82
N MET A 496 -2.60 -16.22 -30.71
CA MET A 496 -2.61 -17.22 -29.64
C MET A 496 -3.52 -18.37 -30.03
N ARG A 497 -3.00 -19.60 -30.08
CA ARG A 497 -3.80 -20.79 -30.41
C ARG A 497 -3.24 -22.05 -29.74
N THR A 498 -4.12 -23.03 -29.53
CA THR A 498 -3.73 -24.38 -29.13
C THR A 498 -3.24 -25.14 -30.37
N MET A 499 -2.05 -25.68 -30.30
CA MET A 499 -1.43 -26.44 -31.42
C MET A 499 -0.64 -27.63 -30.87
N GLN A 500 -0.34 -28.57 -31.75
CA GLN A 500 0.58 -29.69 -31.42
C GLN A 500 1.91 -29.12 -30.92
N ASN A 501 2.31 -29.54 -29.72
CA ASN A 501 3.51 -29.04 -29.07
C ASN A 501 3.90 -29.91 -27.87
N THR A 502 5.09 -29.68 -27.36
CA THR A 502 5.55 -30.30 -26.11
C THR A 502 5.88 -29.22 -25.09
N PHE A 503 5.31 -29.36 -23.91
CA PHE A 503 5.52 -28.41 -22.80
C PHE A 503 6.13 -29.11 -21.59
N ASP A 504 7.01 -28.42 -20.88
CA ASP A 504 7.28 -28.72 -19.50
C ASP A 504 6.23 -28.06 -18.62
N VAL A 505 5.51 -28.86 -17.85
CA VAL A 505 4.56 -28.43 -16.84
C VAL A 505 5.29 -28.38 -15.52
N LEU A 506 5.36 -27.18 -14.92
CA LEU A 506 6.10 -26.88 -13.70
C LEU A 506 5.10 -26.55 -12.59
N VAL A 507 5.19 -27.20 -11.42
CA VAL A 507 4.24 -27.01 -10.32
C VAL A 507 4.97 -26.78 -9.00
N GLY A 508 4.59 -25.72 -8.29
CA GLY A 508 5.17 -25.38 -6.99
C GLY A 508 4.55 -24.16 -6.32
N GLY A 509 5.20 -23.65 -5.31
CA GLY A 509 4.74 -22.49 -4.51
C GLY A 509 5.24 -21.13 -5.00
N SER A 510 6.18 -21.10 -5.95
CA SER A 510 6.72 -19.88 -6.57
C SER A 510 7.26 -20.16 -7.97
N SER A 511 7.74 -19.12 -8.66
CA SER A 511 8.41 -19.28 -9.96
C SER A 511 9.89 -19.70 -9.86
N GLN A 512 10.45 -19.85 -8.66
CA GLN A 512 11.84 -20.30 -8.48
C GLN A 512 11.99 -21.77 -8.90
N GLU A 513 13.03 -22.06 -9.65
CA GLU A 513 13.25 -23.44 -10.18
C GLU A 513 13.37 -24.50 -9.09
N LYS A 514 14.03 -24.17 -7.97
CA LYS A 514 14.17 -25.07 -6.82
C LYS A 514 12.85 -25.49 -6.17
N ASP A 515 11.78 -24.68 -6.35
CA ASP A 515 10.47 -24.90 -5.75
C ASP A 515 9.53 -25.66 -6.70
N LEU A 516 9.97 -25.98 -7.92
CA LEU A 516 9.14 -26.50 -8.99
C LEU A 516 9.41 -27.98 -9.27
N GLN A 517 8.34 -28.79 -9.24
CA GLN A 517 8.35 -30.12 -9.85
C GLN A 517 8.05 -30.01 -11.34
N LYS A 518 8.69 -30.85 -12.16
CA LYS A 518 8.56 -30.85 -13.62
C LYS A 518 7.99 -32.15 -14.15
N LYS A 519 7.07 -32.08 -15.11
CA LYS A 519 6.65 -33.15 -16.01
C LYS A 519 6.41 -32.62 -17.41
N THR A 520 6.60 -33.49 -18.40
CA THR A 520 6.37 -33.16 -19.80
C THR A 520 4.96 -33.51 -20.22
N LEU A 521 4.30 -32.63 -20.96
CA LEU A 521 2.98 -32.80 -21.58
C LEU A 521 3.11 -32.65 -23.09
N LYS A 522 2.59 -33.61 -23.87
CA LYS A 522 2.48 -33.50 -25.33
C LYS A 522 1.05 -33.16 -25.73
N LEU A 523 0.88 -32.18 -26.60
CA LEU A 523 -0.37 -31.91 -27.32
C LEU A 523 -0.28 -32.64 -28.68
N LEU A 524 -1.19 -33.61 -28.90
CA LEU A 524 -1.24 -34.47 -30.06
C LEU A 524 -2.26 -33.97 -31.09
#